data_31102641df8582fe032eea4cb2083898
#
_entry.id   31102641df8582fe032eea4cb2083898
#
_cell.length_a   1.000
_cell.length_b   1.000
_cell.length_c   1.000
_cell.angle_alpha   90.00
_cell.angle_beta   90.00
_cell.angle_gamma   90.00
#
_symmetry.space_group_name_H-M   'P 1'
#
loop_
_entity.id
_entity.type
_entity.pdbx_description
1 polymer ?
#
loop_
_entity_poly.entity_id
_entity_poly.type
_entity_poly.pdbx_seq_one_letter_code
_entity_poly.pdbx_strand_id
1 'polypeptide(L)'
;MTEKDQPREPEKTIYERDKTAPEPKVPESPQEDGPRRPVVKPRKIFQAKKVKIQTKKPLEHRVRHIRVSSAEAAQLIRQIVLDFKQELADEPTDDPDKEYQDYEKIEKFFARLAKKYSVCPSKGVGGDLEWVYPKMPEIEGILTPELRDEILKCEKFMIPEPIKSKYGYHIVLACETQICKTLVEEQEKLDPRYEALAAKDSPRIQAPDKSQEIPG
;
A
#
# COMPACT_ATOMS: atom_id res chain seq x y z
N MET A 1 -28.12 -63.65 -9.97
CA MET A 1 -29.05 -62.69 -10.58
C MET A 1 -28.44 -61.32 -10.42
N THR A 2 -27.88 -60.82 -11.49
CA THR A 2 -27.09 -59.59 -11.54
C THR A 2 -27.96 -58.48 -12.07
N GLU A 3 -28.27 -57.53 -11.21
CA GLU A 3 -29.02 -56.31 -11.58
C GLU A 3 -28.03 -55.31 -12.21
N LYS A 4 -28.28 -54.91 -13.46
CA LYS A 4 -27.45 -54.02 -14.26
C LYS A 4 -27.77 -52.60 -13.80
N ASP A 5 -26.77 -51.91 -13.27
CA ASP A 5 -26.75 -50.45 -13.13
C ASP A 5 -26.69 -49.79 -14.51
N GLN A 6 -27.77 -49.07 -14.88
CA GLN A 6 -27.80 -48.21 -16.01
C GLN A 6 -27.33 -46.79 -15.62
N PRO A 7 -26.46 -46.15 -16.36
CA PRO A 7 -26.09 -44.74 -16.10
C PRO A 7 -27.27 -43.80 -16.41
N ARG A 8 -27.61 -42.97 -15.45
CA ARG A 8 -28.58 -41.87 -15.62
C ARG A 8 -28.00 -40.79 -16.51
N GLU A 9 -28.77 -40.44 -17.56
CA GLU A 9 -28.47 -39.27 -18.38
C GLU A 9 -28.55 -37.99 -17.55
N PRO A 10 -27.67 -36.97 -17.80
CA PRO A 10 -27.73 -35.70 -17.10
C PRO A 10 -28.97 -34.90 -17.54
N GLU A 11 -29.72 -34.40 -16.55
CA GLU A 11 -30.88 -33.50 -16.77
C GLU A 11 -30.40 -32.22 -17.47
N LYS A 12 -31.05 -31.90 -18.61
CA LYS A 12 -30.81 -30.67 -19.35
C LYS A 12 -31.32 -29.47 -18.56
N THR A 13 -30.39 -28.55 -18.22
CA THR A 13 -30.74 -27.31 -17.56
C THR A 13 -31.48 -26.34 -18.50
N ILE A 14 -32.43 -25.59 -17.94
CA ILE A 14 -33.42 -24.71 -18.60
C ILE A 14 -32.82 -23.56 -19.44
N TYR A 15 -31.50 -23.50 -19.59
CA TYR A 15 -30.78 -22.41 -20.26
C TYR A 15 -30.13 -22.75 -21.59
N GLU A 16 -30.31 -23.97 -22.14
CA GLU A 16 -29.89 -24.24 -23.52
C GLU A 16 -30.93 -23.68 -24.50
N ARG A 17 -30.66 -22.47 -24.95
CA ARG A 17 -31.37 -21.82 -26.06
C ARG A 17 -31.02 -22.54 -27.35
N ASP A 18 -32.01 -23.19 -27.99
CA ASP A 18 -31.88 -23.80 -29.30
C ASP A 18 -31.39 -22.78 -30.34
N LYS A 19 -30.19 -23.00 -30.88
CA LYS A 19 -29.58 -22.15 -31.91
C LYS A 19 -30.08 -22.45 -33.35
N THR A 20 -31.21 -23.11 -33.49
CA THR A 20 -31.74 -23.58 -34.80
C THR A 20 -33.09 -22.97 -35.22
N ALA A 21 -33.48 -21.83 -34.62
CA ALA A 21 -34.64 -21.11 -35.15
C ALA A 21 -34.21 -20.11 -36.23
N PRO A 22 -34.81 -20.14 -37.46
CA PRO A 22 -34.52 -19.15 -38.49
C PRO A 22 -35.04 -17.78 -38.09
N GLU A 23 -34.21 -16.75 -38.31
CA GLU A 23 -34.57 -15.35 -38.07
C GLU A 23 -35.85 -14.94 -38.80
N PRO A 24 -36.80 -14.26 -38.15
CA PRO A 24 -37.96 -13.71 -38.82
C PRO A 24 -37.53 -12.58 -39.77
N LYS A 25 -37.80 -12.72 -41.05
CA LYS A 25 -37.61 -11.65 -42.04
C LYS A 25 -38.54 -10.48 -41.68
N VAL A 26 -37.93 -9.33 -41.31
CA VAL A 26 -38.60 -8.06 -41.10
C VAL A 26 -39.08 -7.54 -42.46
N PRO A 27 -40.37 -7.18 -42.67
CA PRO A 27 -40.80 -6.58 -43.92
C PRO A 27 -40.21 -5.17 -44.08
N GLU A 28 -39.64 -4.90 -45.24
CA GLU A 28 -39.19 -3.56 -45.64
C GLU A 28 -40.43 -2.62 -45.65
N SER A 29 -40.43 -1.63 -44.81
CA SER A 29 -41.36 -0.52 -44.86
C SER A 29 -40.92 0.55 -45.86
N PRO A 30 -41.84 1.21 -46.57
CA PRO A 30 -41.53 2.22 -47.57
C PRO A 30 -40.81 3.42 -46.96
N GLN A 31 -39.79 3.93 -47.69
CA GLN A 31 -39.08 5.15 -47.32
C GLN A 31 -40.00 6.36 -47.44
N GLU A 32 -40.40 6.95 -46.30
CA GLU A 32 -40.96 8.28 -46.27
C GLU A 32 -39.82 9.32 -46.12
N ASP A 33 -39.77 10.22 -47.10
CA ASP A 33 -38.93 11.41 -47.10
C ASP A 33 -39.40 12.42 -46.02
N GLY A 34 -39.02 12.18 -44.77
CA GLY A 34 -39.21 13.12 -43.67
C GLY A 34 -37.91 13.92 -43.42
N PRO A 35 -37.99 15.14 -42.86
CA PRO A 35 -36.84 16.00 -42.63
C PRO A 35 -35.83 15.26 -41.70
N ARG A 36 -34.60 15.08 -42.23
CA ARG A 36 -33.51 14.37 -41.54
C ARG A 36 -33.24 15.01 -40.20
N ARG A 37 -33.51 14.28 -39.09
CA ARG A 37 -33.12 14.71 -37.75
C ARG A 37 -31.61 14.89 -37.67
N PRO A 38 -31.08 15.98 -37.04
CA PRO A 38 -29.66 16.19 -36.92
C PRO A 38 -29.03 15.01 -36.19
N VAL A 39 -28.02 14.39 -36.83
CA VAL A 39 -27.26 13.28 -36.24
C VAL A 39 -26.48 13.84 -35.05
N VAL A 40 -26.99 13.56 -33.85
CA VAL A 40 -26.32 13.91 -32.61
C VAL A 40 -25.05 13.05 -32.51
N LYS A 41 -23.89 13.68 -32.73
CA LYS A 41 -22.59 12.99 -32.55
C LYS A 41 -22.52 12.42 -31.13
N PRO A 42 -22.17 11.14 -30.95
CA PRO A 42 -22.06 10.57 -29.61
C PRO A 42 -21.10 11.41 -28.77
N ARG A 43 -21.55 11.86 -27.60
CA ARG A 43 -20.72 12.59 -26.65
C ARG A 43 -19.54 11.70 -26.30
N LYS A 44 -18.32 12.20 -26.47
CA LYS A 44 -17.12 11.50 -26.02
C LYS A 44 -17.25 11.24 -24.54
N ILE A 45 -17.42 9.96 -24.16
CA ILE A 45 -17.43 9.55 -22.76
C ILE A 45 -16.04 9.89 -22.21
N PHE A 46 -16.01 10.78 -21.24
CA PHE A 46 -14.78 11.18 -20.57
C PHE A 46 -14.29 10.00 -19.74
N GLN A 47 -13.41 9.18 -20.32
CA GLN A 47 -12.71 8.16 -19.56
C GLN A 47 -11.68 8.87 -18.68
N ALA A 48 -12.00 9.01 -17.41
CA ALA A 48 -11.05 9.52 -16.43
C ALA A 48 -9.82 8.60 -16.45
N LYS A 49 -8.73 9.05 -17.05
CA LYS A 49 -7.44 8.37 -16.93
C LYS A 49 -7.12 8.32 -15.44
N LYS A 50 -7.02 7.12 -14.88
CA LYS A 50 -6.49 6.94 -13.51
C LYS A 50 -5.04 7.44 -13.52
N VAL A 51 -4.86 8.73 -13.27
CA VAL A 51 -3.55 9.31 -13.03
C VAL A 51 -3.11 8.72 -11.70
N LYS A 52 -2.11 7.84 -11.73
CA LYS A 52 -1.39 7.44 -10.52
C LYS A 52 -0.65 8.70 -10.06
N ILE A 53 -1.28 9.46 -9.19
CA ILE A 53 -0.64 10.58 -8.50
C ILE A 53 0.39 9.91 -7.59
N GLN A 54 1.64 9.87 -8.04
CA GLN A 54 2.76 9.56 -7.16
C GLN A 54 2.88 10.77 -6.23
N THR A 55 2.22 10.71 -5.10
CA THR A 55 2.39 11.71 -4.06
C THR A 55 3.83 11.57 -3.57
N LYS A 56 4.65 12.59 -3.78
CA LYS A 56 6.01 12.71 -3.21
C LYS A 56 5.97 12.98 -1.71
N LYS A 57 4.94 12.48 -1.03
CA LYS A 57 4.82 12.63 0.42
C LYS A 57 5.86 11.74 1.10
N PRO A 58 6.54 12.24 2.12
CA PRO A 58 7.49 11.43 2.87
C PRO A 58 6.77 10.23 3.50
N LEU A 59 7.37 9.06 3.34
CA LEU A 59 6.87 7.81 3.93
C LEU A 59 7.64 7.51 5.21
N GLU A 60 7.00 6.86 6.16
CA GLU A 60 7.61 6.23 7.31
C GLU A 60 7.28 4.75 7.31
N HIS A 61 8.22 3.94 7.81
CA HIS A 61 8.13 2.50 7.82
C HIS A 61 8.23 1.97 9.23
N ARG A 62 7.32 1.10 9.65
CA ARG A 62 7.49 0.29 10.84
C ARG A 62 8.37 -0.91 10.48
N VAL A 63 9.48 -1.07 11.19
CA VAL A 63 10.56 -1.94 10.76
C VAL A 63 11.05 -2.85 11.88
N ARG A 64 11.32 -4.09 11.53
CA ARG A 64 12.13 -5.00 12.35
C ARG A 64 13.47 -5.23 11.72
N HIS A 65 14.54 -5.34 12.53
CA HIS A 65 15.85 -5.65 12.03
C HIS A 65 16.57 -6.74 12.84
N ILE A 66 17.50 -7.42 12.19
CA ILE A 66 18.44 -8.35 12.81
C ILE A 66 19.84 -7.87 12.50
N ARG A 67 20.66 -7.64 13.51
CA ARG A 67 22.06 -7.27 13.31
C ARG A 67 22.97 -8.46 13.65
N VAL A 68 23.89 -8.76 12.74
CA VAL A 68 24.92 -9.79 12.93
C VAL A 68 26.30 -9.26 12.51
N SER A 69 27.36 -9.90 12.96
CA SER A 69 28.73 -9.48 12.66
C SER A 69 29.26 -9.98 11.31
N SER A 70 28.74 -11.11 10.80
CA SER A 70 29.19 -11.75 9.56
C SER A 70 28.20 -11.56 8.42
N ALA A 71 28.72 -11.31 7.21
CA ALA A 71 27.90 -11.24 6.00
C ALA A 71 27.24 -12.56 5.66
N GLU A 72 27.98 -13.67 5.83
CA GLU A 72 27.48 -15.01 5.56
C GLU A 72 26.30 -15.36 6.49
N ALA A 73 26.43 -15.02 7.79
CA ALA A 73 25.33 -15.22 8.75
C ALA A 73 24.11 -14.38 8.39
N ALA A 74 24.31 -13.16 7.90
CA ALA A 74 23.21 -12.30 7.44
C ALA A 74 22.51 -12.90 6.21
N GLN A 75 23.26 -13.38 5.22
CA GLN A 75 22.70 -14.03 4.04
C GLN A 75 21.95 -15.32 4.41
N LEU A 76 22.48 -16.14 5.30
CA LEU A 76 21.83 -17.36 5.76
C LEU A 76 20.49 -17.05 6.45
N ILE A 77 20.47 -16.09 7.37
CA ILE A 77 19.23 -15.69 8.05
C ILE A 77 18.22 -15.11 7.05
N ARG A 78 18.69 -14.28 6.10
CA ARG A 78 17.82 -13.77 5.03
C ARG A 78 17.18 -14.91 4.24
N GLN A 79 17.99 -15.90 3.84
CA GLN A 79 17.48 -17.05 3.08
C GLN A 79 16.43 -17.83 3.86
N ILE A 80 16.67 -18.10 5.14
CA ILE A 80 15.70 -18.79 6.02
C ILE A 80 14.35 -18.04 6.05
N VAL A 81 14.36 -16.69 6.07
CA VAL A 81 13.11 -15.92 6.08
C VAL A 81 12.43 -15.95 4.70
N LEU A 82 13.21 -15.92 3.63
CA LEU A 82 12.69 -16.04 2.26
C LEU A 82 12.07 -17.41 2.00
N ASP A 83 12.72 -18.49 2.46
CA ASP A 83 12.22 -19.86 2.33
C ASP A 83 10.90 -20.01 3.10
N PHE A 84 10.83 -19.51 4.33
CA PHE A 84 9.60 -19.52 5.10
C PHE A 84 8.47 -18.71 4.42
N LYS A 85 8.80 -17.55 3.82
CA LYS A 85 7.83 -16.76 3.05
C LYS A 85 7.32 -17.54 1.83
N GLN A 86 8.21 -18.28 1.16
CA GLN A 86 7.85 -19.11 0.02
C GLN A 86 6.93 -20.29 0.45
N GLU A 87 7.26 -20.97 1.54
CA GLU A 87 6.42 -22.04 2.10
C GLU A 87 4.99 -21.56 2.36
N LEU A 88 4.83 -20.37 2.96
CA LEU A 88 3.51 -19.78 3.19
C LEU A 88 2.77 -19.43 1.90
N ALA A 89 3.50 -18.98 0.88
CA ALA A 89 2.91 -18.65 -0.42
C ALA A 89 2.42 -19.90 -1.16
N ASP A 90 3.12 -21.01 -1.01
CA ASP A 90 2.82 -22.29 -1.67
C ASP A 90 1.67 -23.06 -0.98
N GLU A 91 1.26 -22.68 0.25
CA GLU A 91 0.09 -23.25 0.91
C GLU A 91 -1.21 -22.88 0.17
N PRO A 92 -1.93 -23.86 -0.44
CA PRO A 92 -3.20 -23.59 -1.09
C PRO A 92 -4.29 -23.31 -0.04
N THR A 93 -4.86 -22.12 -0.07
CA THR A 93 -5.94 -21.73 0.85
C THR A 93 -6.91 -20.79 0.14
N ASP A 94 -8.21 -21.05 0.27
CA ASP A 94 -9.29 -20.16 -0.24
C ASP A 94 -9.67 -19.04 0.76
N ASP A 95 -8.87 -18.83 1.79
CA ASP A 95 -9.14 -17.81 2.81
C ASP A 95 -8.82 -16.40 2.26
N PRO A 96 -9.78 -15.48 2.20
CA PRO A 96 -9.56 -14.11 1.74
C PRO A 96 -8.56 -13.33 2.63
N ASP A 97 -8.43 -13.71 3.90
CA ASP A 97 -7.53 -13.08 4.86
C ASP A 97 -6.14 -13.74 4.92
N LYS A 98 -5.86 -14.71 4.04
CA LYS A 98 -4.59 -15.44 4.02
C LYS A 98 -3.39 -14.51 3.98
N GLU A 99 -3.41 -13.53 3.10
CA GLU A 99 -2.29 -12.59 2.93
C GLU A 99 -1.95 -11.87 4.24
N TYR A 100 -2.98 -11.44 4.98
CA TYR A 100 -2.79 -10.77 6.27
C TYR A 100 -2.23 -11.71 7.34
N GLN A 101 -2.76 -12.95 7.39
CA GLN A 101 -2.28 -13.97 8.32
C GLN A 101 -0.82 -14.37 8.02
N ASP A 102 -0.46 -14.48 6.75
CA ASP A 102 0.91 -14.78 6.33
C ASP A 102 1.88 -13.68 6.70
N TYR A 103 1.48 -12.42 6.58
CA TYR A 103 2.28 -11.29 7.05
C TYR A 103 2.51 -11.35 8.56
N GLU A 104 1.50 -11.67 9.34
CA GLU A 104 1.62 -11.82 10.80
C GLU A 104 2.55 -12.99 11.16
N LYS A 105 2.45 -14.12 10.44
CA LYS A 105 3.33 -15.28 10.64
C LYS A 105 4.79 -14.93 10.33
N ILE A 106 5.05 -14.21 9.22
CA ILE A 106 6.39 -13.77 8.81
C ILE A 106 6.96 -12.81 9.86
N GLU A 107 6.20 -11.83 10.34
CA GLU A 107 6.64 -10.90 11.38
C GLU A 107 7.00 -11.62 12.68
N LYS A 108 6.14 -12.54 13.14
CA LYS A 108 6.39 -13.37 14.32
C LYS A 108 7.62 -14.27 14.16
N PHE A 109 7.82 -14.83 12.98
CA PHE A 109 8.98 -15.64 12.67
C PHE A 109 10.26 -14.83 12.70
N PHE A 110 10.27 -13.66 12.04
CA PHE A 110 11.39 -12.73 12.04
C PHE A 110 11.75 -12.26 13.45
N ALA A 111 10.76 -11.94 14.27
CA ALA A 111 10.96 -11.55 15.67
C ALA A 111 11.61 -12.66 16.52
N ARG A 112 11.27 -13.92 16.26
CA ARG A 112 11.93 -15.08 16.92
C ARG A 112 13.39 -15.19 16.50
N LEU A 113 13.68 -15.04 15.21
CA LEU A 113 15.07 -15.03 14.71
C LEU A 113 15.87 -13.86 15.29
N ALA A 114 15.26 -12.65 15.37
CA ALA A 114 15.89 -11.50 16.00
C ALA A 114 16.25 -11.76 17.47
N LYS A 115 15.33 -12.33 18.25
CA LYS A 115 15.59 -12.70 19.64
C LYS A 115 16.70 -13.74 19.79
N LYS A 116 16.88 -14.61 18.81
CA LYS A 116 17.88 -15.68 18.87
C LYS A 116 19.25 -15.22 18.41
N TYR A 117 19.33 -14.55 17.28
CA TYR A 117 20.58 -14.32 16.56
C TYR A 117 21.07 -12.86 16.56
N SER A 118 20.20 -11.88 16.83
CA SER A 118 20.61 -10.48 16.79
C SER A 118 21.57 -10.13 17.93
N VAL A 119 22.59 -9.34 17.59
CA VAL A 119 23.52 -8.71 18.57
C VAL A 119 23.14 -7.25 18.87
N CYS A 120 22.01 -6.77 18.33
CA CYS A 120 21.50 -5.43 18.55
C CYS A 120 20.80 -5.30 19.90
N PRO A 121 20.82 -4.13 20.57
CA PRO A 121 20.03 -3.87 21.78
C PRO A 121 18.52 -4.11 21.59
N SER A 122 17.98 -3.90 20.37
CA SER A 122 16.58 -4.19 20.03
C SER A 122 16.20 -5.69 20.05
N LYS A 123 17.18 -6.57 20.29
CA LYS A 123 16.97 -8.02 20.38
C LYS A 123 15.82 -8.40 21.33
N GLY A 124 15.71 -7.75 22.49
CA GLY A 124 14.70 -8.05 23.51
C GLY A 124 13.27 -7.89 23.01
N VAL A 125 13.03 -6.88 22.16
CA VAL A 125 11.73 -6.58 21.52
C VAL A 125 11.56 -7.27 20.15
N GLY A 126 12.42 -8.25 19.82
CA GLY A 126 12.35 -8.97 18.55
C GLY A 126 12.79 -8.13 17.36
N GLY A 127 13.76 -7.25 17.57
CA GLY A 127 14.34 -6.40 16.52
C GLY A 127 13.45 -5.22 16.10
N ASP A 128 12.39 -4.92 16.84
CA ASP A 128 11.50 -3.81 16.52
C ASP A 128 12.24 -2.47 16.66
N LEU A 129 12.17 -1.64 15.63
CA LEU A 129 12.71 -0.27 15.59
C LEU A 129 11.60 0.77 15.62
N GLU A 130 10.35 0.32 15.72
CA GLU A 130 9.17 1.17 15.59
C GLU A 130 9.13 1.88 14.23
N TRP A 131 8.68 3.15 14.20
CA TRP A 131 8.53 3.92 12.97
C TRP A 131 9.83 4.66 12.62
N VAL A 132 10.40 4.29 11.48
CA VAL A 132 11.57 4.96 10.90
C VAL A 132 11.11 5.94 9.83
N TYR A 133 11.47 7.21 9.99
CA TYR A 133 11.04 8.31 9.11
C TYR A 133 12.25 9.09 8.55
N PRO A 134 12.06 9.84 7.46
CA PRO A 134 13.10 10.70 6.89
C PRO A 134 13.60 11.71 7.93
N LYS A 135 14.92 11.94 7.95
CA LYS A 135 15.59 12.84 8.93
C LYS A 135 15.53 12.39 10.40
N MET A 136 15.06 11.17 10.68
CA MET A 136 15.15 10.62 12.02
C MET A 136 16.62 10.67 12.51
N PRO A 137 16.89 11.14 13.74
CA PRO A 137 18.25 11.19 14.27
C PRO A 137 18.87 9.81 14.37
N GLU A 138 20.20 9.75 14.34
CA GLU A 138 20.93 8.50 14.59
C GLU A 138 20.64 8.01 16.01
N ILE A 139 20.40 6.71 16.13
CA ILE A 139 20.31 6.01 17.42
C ILE A 139 21.56 5.18 17.56
N GLU A 140 22.44 5.57 18.49
CA GLU A 140 23.72 4.93 18.68
C GLU A 140 23.57 3.41 18.93
N GLY A 141 24.33 2.62 18.21
CA GLY A 141 24.30 1.17 18.31
C GLY A 141 23.09 0.49 17.66
N ILE A 142 22.11 1.23 17.13
CA ILE A 142 20.88 0.67 16.56
C ILE A 142 20.65 1.13 15.11
N LEU A 143 20.55 2.43 14.88
CA LEU A 143 20.17 3.00 13.59
C LEU A 143 21.20 4.02 13.13
N THR A 144 21.87 3.74 12.01
CA THR A 144 22.74 4.69 11.34
C THR A 144 22.00 5.44 10.23
N PRO A 145 22.49 6.62 9.79
CA PRO A 145 21.87 7.35 8.68
C PRO A 145 21.80 6.52 7.39
N GLU A 146 22.85 5.76 7.09
CA GLU A 146 22.90 4.90 5.90
C GLU A 146 21.85 3.79 5.99
N LEU A 147 21.72 3.15 7.16
CA LEU A 147 20.70 2.12 7.39
C LEU A 147 19.30 2.69 7.29
N ARG A 148 19.05 3.88 7.84
CA ARG A 148 17.78 4.58 7.72
C ARG A 148 17.41 4.83 6.27
N ASP A 149 18.35 5.37 5.48
CA ASP A 149 18.08 5.73 4.08
C ASP A 149 17.82 4.49 3.21
N GLU A 150 18.43 3.36 3.50
CA GLU A 150 18.12 2.09 2.86
C GLU A 150 16.77 1.51 3.30
N ILE A 151 16.42 1.62 4.58
CA ILE A 151 15.11 1.22 5.10
C ILE A 151 13.98 1.98 4.38
N LEU A 152 14.15 3.27 4.16
CA LEU A 152 13.14 4.11 3.51
C LEU A 152 12.93 3.81 2.01
N LYS A 153 13.81 3.03 1.40
CA LYS A 153 13.66 2.52 0.03
C LYS A 153 12.95 1.17 -0.02
N CYS A 154 12.80 0.49 1.13
CA CYS A 154 12.21 -0.84 1.17
C CYS A 154 10.71 -0.79 0.92
N GLU A 155 10.20 -1.74 0.15
CA GLU A 155 8.78 -1.99 0.03
C GLU A 155 8.26 -2.85 1.19
N LYS A 156 6.95 -2.73 1.47
CA LYS A 156 6.30 -3.50 2.51
C LYS A 156 6.50 -5.01 2.30
N PHE A 157 6.91 -5.71 3.35
CA PHE A 157 7.23 -7.15 3.38
C PHE A 157 8.28 -7.62 2.36
N MET A 158 9.05 -6.69 1.80
CA MET A 158 10.27 -7.02 1.08
C MET A 158 11.42 -7.20 2.08
N ILE A 159 12.28 -8.19 1.83
CA ILE A 159 13.50 -8.44 2.60
C ILE A 159 14.67 -8.14 1.67
N PRO A 160 15.25 -6.93 1.76
CA PRO A 160 16.36 -6.54 0.91
C PRO A 160 17.62 -7.38 1.20
N GLU A 161 18.66 -7.15 0.44
CA GLU A 161 19.98 -7.70 0.76
C GLU A 161 20.49 -7.14 2.08
N PRO A 162 21.36 -7.92 2.80
CA PRO A 162 21.91 -7.45 4.06
C PRO A 162 22.64 -6.13 3.89
N ILE A 163 22.24 -5.13 4.66
CA ILE A 163 22.81 -3.78 4.63
C ILE A 163 24.00 -3.73 5.56
N LYS A 164 25.15 -3.30 5.05
CA LYS A 164 26.36 -3.11 5.84
C LYS A 164 26.31 -1.73 6.52
N SER A 165 26.61 -1.68 7.82
CA SER A 165 26.80 -0.44 8.58
C SER A 165 28.09 -0.50 9.42
N LYS A 166 28.40 0.57 10.12
CA LYS A 166 29.52 0.60 11.09
C LYS A 166 29.38 -0.40 12.25
N TYR A 167 28.17 -0.89 12.49
CA TYR A 167 27.87 -1.85 13.58
C TYR A 167 27.79 -3.30 13.12
N GLY A 168 27.88 -3.58 11.82
CA GLY A 168 27.78 -4.91 11.23
C GLY A 168 26.81 -4.98 10.07
N TYR A 169 26.23 -6.16 9.88
CA TYR A 169 25.29 -6.43 8.80
C TYR A 169 23.86 -6.49 9.36
N HIS A 170 22.94 -5.84 8.68
CA HIS A 170 21.55 -5.72 9.07
C HIS A 170 20.65 -6.39 8.04
N ILE A 171 19.76 -7.26 8.52
CA ILE A 171 18.64 -7.80 7.76
C ILE A 171 17.41 -7.01 8.19
N VAL A 172 16.62 -6.52 7.25
CA VAL A 172 15.51 -5.60 7.49
C VAL A 172 14.22 -6.21 6.96
N LEU A 173 13.13 -6.04 7.72
CA LEU A 173 11.76 -6.35 7.32
C LEU A 173 10.90 -5.12 7.57
N ALA A 174 10.39 -4.50 6.51
CA ALA A 174 9.41 -3.43 6.60
C ALA A 174 8.01 -4.03 6.79
N CYS A 175 7.44 -3.93 8.00
CA CYS A 175 6.15 -4.51 8.35
C CYS A 175 4.98 -3.65 7.88
N GLU A 176 5.09 -2.33 8.04
CA GLU A 176 4.06 -1.37 7.69
C GLU A 176 4.66 -0.13 7.04
N THR A 177 3.87 0.54 6.22
CA THR A 177 4.27 1.79 5.55
C THR A 177 3.12 2.76 5.62
N GLN A 178 3.39 3.98 6.05
CA GLN A 178 2.40 5.06 6.07
C GLN A 178 3.01 6.40 5.68
N ILE A 179 2.17 7.40 5.48
CA ILE A 179 2.62 8.77 5.20
C ILE A 179 3.04 9.41 6.52
N CYS A 180 4.25 9.95 6.57
CA CYS A 180 4.76 10.67 7.73
C CYS A 180 4.02 11.99 7.89
N LYS A 181 3.04 12.06 8.80
CA LYS A 181 2.17 13.22 9.01
C LYS A 181 2.94 14.44 9.51
N THR A 182 3.87 14.24 10.42
CA THR A 182 4.68 15.33 11.02
C THR A 182 5.49 16.08 9.98
N LEU A 183 6.13 15.39 9.05
CA LEU A 183 6.91 16.01 7.98
C LEU A 183 6.02 16.64 6.90
N VAL A 184 4.82 16.13 6.68
CA VAL A 184 3.84 16.75 5.78
C VAL A 184 3.36 18.07 6.36
N GLU A 185 3.00 18.11 7.64
CA GLU A 185 2.58 19.33 8.33
C GLU A 185 3.69 20.39 8.38
N GLU A 186 4.96 19.99 8.55
CA GLU A 186 6.10 20.90 8.47
C GLU A 186 6.28 21.47 7.05
N GLN A 187 6.13 20.63 6.01
CA GLN A 187 6.23 21.08 4.62
C GLN A 187 5.09 22.01 4.25
N GLU A 188 3.86 21.73 4.68
CA GLU A 188 2.70 22.59 4.44
C GLU A 188 2.85 23.97 5.11
N LYS A 189 3.40 24.01 6.33
CA LYS A 189 3.70 25.28 7.06
C LYS A 189 4.79 26.09 6.39
N LEU A 190 5.72 25.48 5.67
CA LEU A 190 6.81 26.14 4.95
C LEU A 190 6.41 26.57 3.52
N ASP A 191 5.25 26.14 3.02
CA ASP A 191 4.78 26.55 1.70
C ASP A 191 4.28 28.01 1.75
N PRO A 192 4.84 28.94 0.91
CA PRO A 192 4.41 30.34 0.87
C PRO A 192 2.92 30.52 0.61
N ARG A 193 2.28 29.54 -0.02
CA ARG A 193 0.83 29.54 -0.25
C ARG A 193 0.03 29.42 1.04
N TYR A 194 0.56 28.67 2.00
CA TYR A 194 -0.07 28.49 3.31
C TYR A 194 -0.02 29.78 4.14
N GLU A 195 1.11 30.51 4.10
CA GLU A 195 1.23 31.83 4.74
C GLU A 195 0.23 32.84 4.14
N ALA A 196 0.05 32.80 2.82
CA ALA A 196 -0.90 33.69 2.13
C ALA A 196 -2.38 33.37 2.49
N LEU A 197 -2.70 32.11 2.79
CA LEU A 197 -4.03 31.70 3.24
C LEU A 197 -4.25 32.04 4.71
N ALA A 198 -3.29 31.77 5.57
CA ALA A 198 -3.35 32.10 6.99
C ALA A 198 -3.46 33.62 7.25
N ALA A 199 -2.82 34.42 6.40
CA ALA A 199 -2.91 35.90 6.46
C ALA A 199 -4.32 36.41 6.06
N LYS A 200 -5.07 35.68 5.24
CA LYS A 200 -6.45 36.05 4.85
C LYS A 200 -7.48 35.73 5.95
N ASP A 201 -7.25 34.71 6.75
CA ASP A 201 -8.16 34.26 7.81
C ASP A 201 -7.92 34.96 9.15
N SER A 202 -6.91 35.80 9.25
CA SER A 202 -6.70 36.60 10.46
C SER A 202 -7.84 37.62 10.57
N PRO A 203 -8.68 37.54 11.61
CA PRO A 203 -9.73 38.54 11.83
C PRO A 203 -9.06 39.89 11.99
N ARG A 204 -9.37 40.82 11.09
CA ARG A 204 -8.89 42.19 11.15
C ARG A 204 -9.52 42.84 12.38
N ILE A 205 -8.83 42.73 13.52
CA ILE A 205 -9.22 43.44 14.75
C ILE A 205 -9.10 44.93 14.39
N GLN A 206 -10.23 45.53 14.05
CA GLN A 206 -10.32 46.98 13.95
C GLN A 206 -10.06 47.54 15.33
N ALA A 207 -8.97 48.29 15.46
CA ALA A 207 -8.73 49.04 16.68
C ALA A 207 -9.96 49.94 16.96
N PRO A 208 -10.45 50.01 18.24
CA PRO A 208 -11.58 50.85 18.55
C PRO A 208 -11.26 52.30 18.22
N ASP A 209 -12.18 52.91 17.48
CA ASP A 209 -12.10 54.32 17.07
C ASP A 209 -12.12 55.19 18.33
N LYS A 210 -11.02 55.92 18.59
CA LYS A 210 -10.84 56.80 19.76
C LYS A 210 -11.53 58.15 19.61
N SER A 211 -12.44 58.33 18.66
CA SER A 211 -13.09 59.60 18.37
C SER A 211 -14.47 59.80 19.04
N GLN A 212 -14.80 59.09 20.08
CA GLN A 212 -15.93 59.46 20.93
C GLN A 212 -15.42 60.14 22.21
N GLU A 213 -15.06 61.39 22.10
CA GLU A 213 -15.00 62.30 23.23
C GLU A 213 -16.43 62.53 23.74
N ILE A 214 -16.68 62.20 24.99
CA ILE A 214 -17.92 62.46 25.68
C ILE A 214 -17.88 63.94 26.14
N PRO A 215 -18.81 64.83 25.71
CA PRO A 215 -18.91 66.13 26.28
C PRO A 215 -19.47 66.06 27.69
N GLY A 216 -18.81 66.73 28.65
CA GLY A 216 -19.20 66.88 30.05
C GLY A 216 -20.42 67.78 30.25
#